data_e87d876aac036eb97f1c202100529f3c
#
_entry.id   e87d876aac036eb97f1c202100529f3c
#
_cell.length_a   1.000
_cell.length_b   1.000
_cell.length_c   1.000
_cell.angle_alpha   90.00
_cell.angle_beta   90.00
_cell.angle_gamma   90.00
#
_symmetry.space_group_name_H-M   'P 1'
#
loop_
_entity.id
_entity.type
_entity.pdbx_description
1 polymer ?
#
loop_
_entity_poly.entity_id
_entity_poly.type
_entity_poly.pdbx_seq_one_letter_code
_entity_poly.pdbx_strand_id
1 'polypeptide(L)'
;MSELSQALTDCGALQFGEFTLASGAKSDYYIDIKKASTNPEVLRLIAKLMAEKMRSEGIQADRIAGVVLGSVPLATALSLETGIPYVMIRKEKKDHGTGKLIEGDLHEGDKVLVVEDVITTAGSSIKAIHTLREAGAEVSYVISVIDREGGGAENLRDVDIKFRPLVKASELVKR
;
A
#
# COMPACT_ATOMS: atom_id res chain seq x y z
N MET A 1 -20.54 -6.14 -7.09
CA MET A 1 -19.14 -6.46 -6.73
C MET A 1 -18.25 -5.60 -7.64
N SER A 2 -17.25 -4.91 -7.12
CA SER A 2 -16.35 -4.11 -7.94
C SER A 2 -15.45 -5.00 -8.80
N GLU A 3 -14.90 -4.46 -9.91
CA GLU A 3 -13.93 -5.18 -10.75
C GLU A 3 -12.73 -5.69 -9.93
N LEU A 4 -12.23 -4.88 -9.00
CA LEU A 4 -11.15 -5.28 -8.09
C LEU A 4 -11.57 -6.45 -7.19
N SER A 5 -12.76 -6.40 -6.58
CA SER A 5 -13.25 -7.47 -5.71
C SER A 5 -13.36 -8.80 -6.47
N GLN A 6 -13.84 -8.75 -7.72
CA GLN A 6 -13.93 -9.94 -8.57
C GLN A 6 -12.52 -10.48 -8.89
N ALA A 7 -11.60 -9.62 -9.32
CA ALA A 7 -10.23 -10.01 -9.64
C ALA A 7 -9.49 -10.62 -8.44
N LEU A 8 -9.68 -10.06 -7.23
CA LEU A 8 -9.10 -10.60 -5.99
C LEU A 8 -9.67 -11.98 -5.63
N THR A 9 -10.96 -12.21 -5.90
CA THR A 9 -11.60 -13.52 -5.70
C THR A 9 -11.07 -14.53 -6.71
N ASP A 10 -11.06 -14.17 -7.98
CA ASP A 10 -10.68 -15.08 -9.09
C ASP A 10 -9.21 -15.52 -8.98
N CYS A 11 -8.30 -14.65 -8.53
CA CYS A 11 -6.90 -15.02 -8.30
C CYS A 11 -6.66 -15.72 -6.95
N GLY A 12 -7.70 -15.90 -6.12
CA GLY A 12 -7.63 -16.54 -4.80
C GLY A 12 -6.97 -15.67 -3.72
N ALA A 13 -6.83 -14.36 -3.94
CA ALA A 13 -6.37 -13.40 -2.93
C ALA A 13 -7.44 -13.12 -1.89
N LEU A 14 -8.73 -13.17 -2.26
CA LEU A 14 -9.87 -13.10 -1.35
C LEU A 14 -10.53 -14.48 -1.30
N GLN A 15 -10.60 -15.07 -0.11
CA GLN A 15 -11.20 -16.39 0.12
C GLN A 15 -12.26 -16.27 1.22
N PHE A 16 -13.38 -16.97 1.04
CA PHE A 16 -14.45 -17.08 2.03
C PHE A 16 -14.41 -18.46 2.69
N GLY A 17 -14.66 -18.50 4.00
CA GLY A 17 -14.63 -19.73 4.80
C GLY A 17 -14.28 -19.42 6.25
N GLU A 18 -14.13 -20.44 7.07
CA GLU A 18 -13.68 -20.26 8.45
C GLU A 18 -12.16 -20.19 8.53
N PHE A 19 -11.65 -19.05 8.95
CA PHE A 19 -10.21 -18.83 9.14
C PHE A 19 -9.91 -18.43 10.57
N THR A 20 -8.72 -18.83 11.04
CA THR A 20 -8.16 -18.32 12.30
C THR A 20 -7.02 -17.38 11.96
N LEU A 21 -7.16 -16.10 12.31
CA LEU A 21 -6.15 -15.08 12.08
C LEU A 21 -4.92 -15.26 12.99
N ALA A 22 -3.81 -14.63 12.68
CA ALA A 22 -2.60 -14.67 13.50
C ALA A 22 -2.83 -14.16 14.94
N SER A 23 -3.84 -13.31 15.16
CA SER A 23 -4.30 -12.85 16.47
C SER A 23 -5.09 -13.90 17.26
N GLY A 24 -5.43 -15.08 16.65
CA GLY A 24 -6.35 -16.07 17.20
C GLY A 24 -7.84 -15.77 16.95
N ALA A 25 -8.18 -14.62 16.41
CA ALA A 25 -9.57 -14.26 16.09
C ALA A 25 -10.11 -15.10 14.92
N LYS A 26 -11.40 -15.43 14.97
CA LYS A 26 -12.11 -16.08 13.86
C LYS A 26 -12.52 -15.05 12.82
N SER A 27 -12.43 -15.45 11.55
CA SER A 27 -12.85 -14.64 10.41
C SER A 27 -13.54 -15.54 9.39
N ASP A 28 -14.58 -15.04 8.75
CA ASP A 28 -15.30 -15.71 7.66
C ASP A 28 -14.69 -15.41 6.28
N TYR A 29 -13.59 -14.67 6.25
CA TYR A 29 -12.80 -14.41 5.04
C TYR A 29 -11.31 -14.30 5.36
N TYR A 30 -10.49 -14.51 4.32
CA TYR A 30 -9.05 -14.33 4.35
C TYR A 30 -8.60 -13.52 3.13
N ILE A 31 -7.66 -12.60 3.33
CA ILE A 31 -7.11 -11.75 2.27
C ILE A 31 -5.59 -11.90 2.24
N ASP A 32 -5.07 -12.26 1.06
CA ASP A 32 -3.65 -12.33 0.75
C ASP A 32 -3.33 -11.54 -0.53
N ILE A 33 -3.00 -10.28 -0.37
CA ILE A 33 -2.67 -9.39 -1.50
C ILE A 33 -1.38 -9.80 -2.21
N LYS A 34 -0.51 -10.58 -1.59
CA LYS A 34 0.69 -11.10 -2.28
C LYS A 34 0.32 -12.03 -3.44
N LYS A 35 -0.77 -12.80 -3.33
CA LYS A 35 -1.31 -13.55 -4.46
C LYS A 35 -1.76 -12.64 -5.60
N ALA A 36 -2.40 -11.51 -5.29
CA ALA A 36 -2.81 -10.53 -6.28
C ALA A 36 -1.58 -9.85 -6.93
N SER A 37 -0.61 -9.41 -6.14
CA SER A 37 0.57 -8.70 -6.63
C SER A 37 1.55 -9.59 -7.40
N THR A 38 1.45 -10.91 -7.29
CA THR A 38 2.23 -11.86 -8.11
C THR A 38 1.46 -12.35 -9.36
N ASN A 39 0.20 -11.95 -9.54
CA ASN A 39 -0.57 -12.17 -10.75
C ASN A 39 -0.45 -10.93 -11.65
N PRO A 40 0.10 -11.05 -12.89
CA PRO A 40 0.41 -9.88 -13.71
C PRO A 40 -0.84 -9.10 -14.15
N GLU A 41 -1.97 -9.76 -14.38
CA GLU A 41 -3.23 -9.09 -14.78
C GLU A 41 -3.83 -8.32 -13.60
N VAL A 42 -3.87 -8.94 -12.42
CA VAL A 42 -4.40 -8.31 -11.20
C VAL A 42 -3.49 -7.17 -10.74
N LEU A 43 -2.16 -7.34 -10.81
CA LEU A 43 -1.20 -6.29 -10.49
C LEU A 43 -1.36 -5.07 -11.41
N ARG A 44 -1.56 -5.30 -12.72
CA ARG A 44 -1.84 -4.23 -13.69
C ARG A 44 -3.14 -3.50 -13.38
N LEU A 45 -4.21 -4.23 -13.05
CA LEU A 45 -5.49 -3.64 -12.63
C LEU A 45 -5.32 -2.76 -11.39
N ILE A 46 -4.60 -3.25 -10.38
CA ILE A 46 -4.34 -2.49 -9.15
C ILE A 46 -3.59 -1.20 -9.47
N ALA A 47 -2.53 -1.27 -10.27
CA ALA A 47 -1.75 -0.09 -10.67
C ALA A 47 -2.61 0.94 -11.41
N LYS A 48 -3.45 0.51 -12.34
CA LYS A 48 -4.41 1.36 -13.06
C LYS A 48 -5.38 2.04 -12.10
N LEU A 49 -5.97 1.30 -11.18
CA LEU A 49 -6.91 1.85 -10.19
C LEU A 49 -6.24 2.84 -9.23
N MET A 50 -4.99 2.58 -8.81
CA MET A 50 -4.21 3.54 -8.02
C MET A 50 -3.92 4.82 -8.81
N ALA A 51 -3.53 4.71 -10.08
CA ALA A 51 -3.28 5.86 -10.95
C ALA A 51 -4.57 6.67 -11.19
N GLU A 52 -5.70 6.01 -11.37
CA GLU A 52 -7.01 6.66 -11.47
C GLU A 52 -7.39 7.39 -10.17
N LYS A 53 -7.13 6.78 -9.02
CA LYS A 53 -7.32 7.39 -7.70
C LYS A 53 -6.46 8.64 -7.56
N MET A 54 -5.20 8.60 -7.96
CA MET A 54 -4.31 9.77 -7.96
C MET A 54 -4.90 10.90 -8.80
N ARG A 55 -5.33 10.62 -10.03
CA ARG A 55 -5.92 11.61 -10.93
C ARG A 55 -7.21 12.22 -10.38
N SER A 56 -8.13 11.39 -9.91
CA SER A 56 -9.44 11.82 -9.42
C SER A 56 -9.36 12.67 -8.14
N GLU A 57 -8.34 12.42 -7.31
CA GLU A 57 -8.12 13.16 -6.05
C GLU A 57 -7.08 14.28 -6.17
N GLY A 58 -6.54 14.50 -7.36
CA GLY A 58 -5.51 15.52 -7.61
C GLY A 58 -4.20 15.25 -6.85
N ILE A 59 -3.86 13.99 -6.59
CA ILE A 59 -2.65 13.61 -5.87
C ILE A 59 -1.46 13.75 -6.81
N GLN A 60 -0.53 14.63 -6.45
CA GLN A 60 0.73 14.83 -7.15
C GLN A 60 1.85 14.20 -6.34
N ALA A 61 2.76 13.51 -7.00
CA ALA A 61 3.94 12.91 -6.40
C ALA A 61 5.15 13.00 -7.33
N ASP A 62 6.32 13.27 -6.75
CA ASP A 62 7.62 13.21 -7.43
C ASP A 62 8.20 11.80 -7.32
N ARG A 63 7.81 11.06 -6.27
CA ARG A 63 8.21 9.66 -5.99
C ARG A 63 7.04 8.87 -5.45
N ILE A 64 7.08 7.57 -5.74
CA ILE A 64 6.20 6.58 -5.12
C ILE A 64 7.05 5.77 -4.15
N ALA A 65 6.58 5.51 -2.93
CA ALA A 65 7.30 4.71 -1.96
C ALA A 65 6.55 3.41 -1.65
N GLY A 66 7.26 2.28 -1.77
CA GLY A 66 6.77 0.97 -1.34
C GLY A 66 7.54 0.45 -0.14
N VAL A 67 6.83 -0.03 0.88
CA VAL A 67 7.45 -0.65 2.06
C VAL A 67 7.78 -2.12 1.76
N VAL A 68 9.02 -2.50 2.01
CA VAL A 68 9.49 -3.89 1.78
C VAL A 68 8.73 -4.84 2.72
N LEU A 69 8.20 -5.96 2.24
CA LEU A 69 8.28 -6.55 0.91
C LEU A 69 7.00 -6.31 0.07
N GLY A 70 5.81 -6.39 0.68
CA GLY A 70 4.50 -6.54 0.04
C GLY A 70 4.13 -5.37 -0.88
N SER A 71 4.59 -4.15 -0.58
CA SER A 71 4.21 -2.96 -1.32
C SER A 71 5.16 -2.61 -2.47
N VAL A 72 6.34 -3.26 -2.54
CA VAL A 72 7.31 -2.99 -3.62
C VAL A 72 6.76 -3.33 -5.01
N PRO A 73 6.12 -4.49 -5.25
CA PRO A 73 5.51 -4.77 -6.55
C PRO A 73 4.45 -3.74 -6.95
N LEU A 74 3.68 -3.23 -5.97
CA LEU A 74 2.66 -2.21 -6.21
C LEU A 74 3.28 -0.88 -6.61
N ALA A 75 4.34 -0.45 -5.89
CA ALA A 75 5.08 0.77 -6.22
C ALA A 75 5.72 0.68 -7.60
N THR A 76 6.30 -0.46 -7.94
CA THR A 76 6.91 -0.73 -9.25
C THR A 76 5.85 -0.66 -10.37
N ALA A 77 4.72 -1.33 -10.19
CA ALA A 77 3.65 -1.35 -11.18
C ALA A 77 3.03 0.05 -11.37
N LEU A 78 2.79 0.79 -10.28
CA LEU A 78 2.29 2.16 -10.35
C LEU A 78 3.30 3.12 -10.99
N SER A 79 4.60 2.92 -10.74
CA SER A 79 5.67 3.68 -11.40
C SER A 79 5.65 3.47 -12.91
N LEU A 80 5.48 2.24 -13.39
CA LEU A 80 5.35 1.94 -14.81
C LEU A 80 4.08 2.54 -15.43
N GLU A 81 2.97 2.54 -14.69
CA GLU A 81 1.68 3.10 -15.14
C GLU A 81 1.69 4.63 -15.25
N THR A 82 2.41 5.30 -14.33
CA THR A 82 2.40 6.78 -14.21
C THR A 82 3.63 7.47 -14.76
N GLY A 83 4.73 6.74 -14.95
CA GLY A 83 6.05 7.30 -15.27
C GLY A 83 6.75 7.98 -14.07
N ILE A 84 6.17 7.91 -12.86
CA ILE A 84 6.76 8.48 -11.64
C ILE A 84 7.79 7.47 -11.07
N PRO A 85 9.04 7.88 -10.81
CA PRO A 85 10.03 6.99 -10.22
C PRO A 85 9.64 6.58 -8.80
N TYR A 86 10.13 5.42 -8.34
CA TYR A 86 9.81 4.91 -7.02
C TYR A 86 11.04 4.66 -6.16
N VAL A 87 10.82 4.62 -4.85
CA VAL A 87 11.79 4.24 -3.82
C VAL A 87 11.24 3.09 -2.97
N MET A 88 12.14 2.32 -2.37
CA MET A 88 11.79 1.22 -1.49
C MET A 88 12.22 1.56 -0.06
N ILE A 89 11.33 1.32 0.89
CA ILE A 89 11.58 1.56 2.32
C ILE A 89 11.81 0.22 3.01
N ARG A 90 12.99 0.05 3.61
CA ARG A 90 13.33 -1.12 4.41
C ARG A 90 12.72 -1.00 5.81
N LYS A 91 12.36 -2.13 6.39
CA LYS A 91 11.89 -2.18 7.79
C LYS A 91 13.04 -2.00 8.78
N GLU A 92 14.24 -2.43 8.42
CA GLU A 92 15.45 -2.42 9.25
C GLU A 92 16.67 -1.97 8.45
N LYS A 93 17.63 -1.38 9.15
CA LYS A 93 18.93 -1.02 8.57
C LYS A 93 19.69 -2.29 8.19
N LYS A 94 20.47 -2.23 7.11
CA LYS A 94 21.44 -3.28 6.79
C LYS A 94 22.57 -3.29 7.83
N ASP A 95 22.98 -4.48 8.27
CA ASP A 95 24.15 -4.64 9.13
C ASP A 95 25.46 -4.34 8.38
N HIS A 96 25.42 -4.34 7.05
CA HIS A 96 26.58 -4.10 6.17
C HIS A 96 26.23 -3.12 5.05
N GLY A 97 27.22 -2.33 4.61
CA GLY A 97 27.06 -1.32 3.56
C GLY A 97 26.68 0.05 4.10
N THR A 98 25.90 0.82 3.32
CA THR A 98 25.54 2.22 3.66
C THR A 98 24.54 2.36 4.80
N GLY A 99 23.97 1.28 5.31
CA GLY A 99 22.96 1.31 6.39
C GLY A 99 21.66 2.06 6.03
N LYS A 100 21.44 2.36 4.75
CA LYS A 100 20.29 3.14 4.29
C LYS A 100 18.98 2.38 4.48
N LEU A 101 17.96 3.08 4.98
CA LEU A 101 16.58 2.58 5.03
C LEU A 101 15.81 2.81 3.73
N ILE A 102 16.26 3.74 2.89
CA ILE A 102 15.63 4.10 1.62
C ILE A 102 16.54 3.68 0.48
N GLU A 103 16.02 2.90 -0.45
CA GLU A 103 16.68 2.51 -1.70
C GLU A 103 16.03 3.21 -2.87
N GLY A 104 16.83 3.76 -3.78
CA GLY A 104 16.42 4.59 -4.91
C GLY A 104 16.81 6.06 -4.69
N ASP A 105 16.46 6.90 -5.67
CA ASP A 105 16.78 8.33 -5.64
C ASP A 105 15.65 9.13 -4.98
N LEU A 106 15.90 9.62 -3.79
CA LEU A 106 15.04 10.54 -3.06
C LEU A 106 15.78 11.87 -2.88
N HIS A 107 15.09 12.98 -3.16
CA HIS A 107 15.63 14.32 -2.97
C HIS A 107 14.85 15.08 -1.90
N GLU A 108 15.53 16.00 -1.23
CA GLU A 108 14.89 16.92 -0.28
C GLU A 108 13.77 17.72 -0.98
N GLY A 109 12.60 17.78 -0.34
CA GLY A 109 11.42 18.43 -0.88
C GLY A 109 10.59 17.60 -1.87
N ASP A 110 11.02 16.36 -2.22
CA ASP A 110 10.21 15.46 -3.04
C ASP A 110 8.87 15.17 -2.35
N LYS A 111 7.79 15.31 -3.11
CA LYS A 111 6.45 14.85 -2.70
C LYS A 111 6.36 13.35 -2.92
N VAL A 112 6.15 12.59 -1.85
CA VAL A 112 6.15 11.13 -1.89
C VAL A 112 4.75 10.59 -1.59
N LEU A 113 4.22 9.78 -2.51
CA LEU A 113 3.05 8.95 -2.28
C LEU A 113 3.50 7.60 -1.73
N VAL A 114 3.03 7.23 -0.56
CA VAL A 114 3.24 5.88 -0.01
C VAL A 114 2.13 4.96 -0.51
N VAL A 115 2.52 3.79 -1.01
CA VAL A 115 1.58 2.72 -1.39
C VAL A 115 1.75 1.51 -0.48
N GLU A 116 0.62 0.86 -0.18
CA GLU A 116 0.55 -0.31 0.69
C GLU A 116 -0.36 -1.39 0.12
N ASP A 117 -0.07 -2.63 0.46
CA ASP A 117 -0.95 -3.75 0.13
C ASP A 117 -2.19 -3.75 1.03
N VAL A 118 -2.01 -3.78 2.32
CA VAL A 118 -3.09 -3.81 3.32
C VAL A 118 -2.76 -2.89 4.49
N ILE A 119 -3.71 -2.05 4.85
CA ILE A 119 -3.65 -1.25 6.08
C ILE A 119 -4.60 -1.86 7.12
N THR A 120 -4.05 -2.20 8.29
CA THR A 120 -4.81 -2.56 9.49
C THR A 120 -4.72 -1.44 10.52
N THR A 121 -3.58 -1.31 11.19
CA THR A 121 -3.30 -0.23 12.17
C THR A 121 -2.40 0.86 11.61
N ALA A 122 -1.81 0.65 10.44
CA ALA A 122 -0.85 1.53 9.77
C ALA A 122 0.52 1.70 10.46
N GLY A 123 0.86 0.87 11.44
CA GLY A 123 2.12 1.04 12.19
C GLY A 123 3.37 1.01 11.31
N SER A 124 3.47 0.08 10.36
CA SER A 124 4.60 0.00 9.42
C SER A 124 4.64 1.17 8.45
N SER A 125 3.49 1.62 7.98
CA SER A 125 3.36 2.78 7.08
C SER A 125 3.77 4.07 7.77
N ILE A 126 3.36 4.28 9.03
CA ILE A 126 3.73 5.44 9.82
C ILE A 126 5.24 5.47 10.06
N LYS A 127 5.86 4.33 10.36
CA LYS A 127 7.32 4.22 10.44
C LYS A 127 8.02 4.64 9.14
N ALA A 128 7.52 4.16 8.01
CA ALA A 128 8.05 4.52 6.69
C ALA A 128 7.88 6.01 6.38
N ILE A 129 6.73 6.59 6.74
CA ILE A 129 6.46 8.03 6.61
C ILE A 129 7.45 8.86 7.41
N HIS A 130 7.72 8.48 8.67
CA HIS A 130 8.74 9.16 9.48
C HIS A 130 10.12 9.07 8.85
N THR A 131 10.54 7.89 8.37
CA THR A 131 11.81 7.70 7.66
C THR A 131 11.93 8.61 6.42
N LEU A 132 10.86 8.73 5.64
CA LEU A 132 10.81 9.62 4.46
C LEU A 132 10.91 11.09 4.87
N ARG A 133 10.15 11.52 5.87
CA ARG A 133 10.16 12.89 6.37
C ARG A 133 11.51 13.28 6.98
N GLU A 134 12.16 12.38 7.72
CA GLU A 134 13.53 12.56 8.23
C GLU A 134 14.56 12.70 7.11
N ALA A 135 14.32 12.10 5.95
CA ALA A 135 15.14 12.26 4.74
C ALA A 135 14.80 13.53 3.93
N GLY A 136 13.90 14.38 4.42
CA GLY A 136 13.53 15.65 3.80
C GLY A 136 12.36 15.58 2.81
N ALA A 137 11.68 14.44 2.70
CA ALA A 137 10.52 14.30 1.82
C ALA A 137 9.23 14.86 2.45
N GLU A 138 8.32 15.30 1.60
CA GLU A 138 6.95 15.67 1.96
C GLU A 138 6.02 14.48 1.71
N VAL A 139 5.36 13.98 2.75
CA VAL A 139 4.40 12.87 2.66
C VAL A 139 3.05 13.33 3.16
N SER A 140 2.05 13.32 2.28
CA SER A 140 0.68 13.75 2.57
C SER A 140 -0.38 12.69 2.29
N TYR A 141 -0.05 11.66 1.52
CA TYR A 141 -0.99 10.64 1.06
C TYR A 141 -0.45 9.23 1.22
N VAL A 142 -1.34 8.31 1.58
CA VAL A 142 -1.16 6.87 1.49
C VAL A 142 -2.31 6.29 0.66
N ILE A 143 -1.99 5.46 -0.34
CA ILE A 143 -2.96 4.62 -1.06
C ILE A 143 -2.69 3.16 -0.69
N SER A 144 -3.71 2.41 -0.29
CA SER A 144 -3.62 0.97 -0.12
C SER A 144 -4.56 0.24 -1.08
N VAL A 145 -4.27 -1.03 -1.34
CA VAL A 145 -5.24 -1.89 -2.02
C VAL A 145 -6.43 -2.10 -1.10
N ILE A 146 -6.18 -2.47 0.16
CA ILE A 146 -7.23 -2.77 1.13
C ILE A 146 -7.04 -1.99 2.43
N ASP A 147 -8.15 -1.42 2.92
CA ASP A 147 -8.31 -1.00 4.30
C ASP A 147 -9.03 -2.11 5.09
N ARG A 148 -8.38 -2.68 6.09
CA ARG A 148 -9.00 -3.68 6.99
C ARG A 148 -9.85 -3.07 8.10
N GLU A 149 -9.99 -1.75 8.12
CA GLU A 149 -10.82 -1.02 9.09
C GLU A 149 -10.42 -1.28 10.55
N GLY A 150 -9.11 -1.49 10.77
CA GLY A 150 -8.52 -1.77 12.09
C GLY A 150 -7.93 -0.53 12.79
N GLY A 151 -8.45 0.66 12.52
CA GLY A 151 -7.97 1.92 13.13
C GLY A 151 -6.84 2.61 12.34
N GLY A 152 -6.40 2.04 11.22
CA GLY A 152 -5.31 2.60 10.43
C GLY A 152 -5.61 3.97 9.84
N ALA A 153 -6.87 4.22 9.46
CA ALA A 153 -7.30 5.51 8.92
C ALA A 153 -7.17 6.64 9.95
N GLU A 154 -7.57 6.38 11.20
CA GLU A 154 -7.42 7.31 12.32
C GLU A 154 -5.96 7.57 12.65
N ASN A 155 -5.16 6.50 12.76
CA ASN A 155 -3.73 6.62 13.08
C ASN A 155 -2.96 7.39 11.98
N LEU A 156 -3.30 7.22 10.71
CA LEU A 156 -2.71 7.98 9.60
C LEU A 156 -3.13 9.46 9.65
N ARG A 157 -4.39 9.75 9.97
CA ARG A 157 -4.87 11.12 10.14
C ARG A 157 -4.15 11.85 11.28
N ASP A 158 -3.83 11.14 12.37
CA ASP A 158 -3.12 11.70 13.52
C ASP A 158 -1.66 12.11 13.21
N VAL A 159 -1.13 11.65 12.08
CA VAL A 159 0.18 12.07 11.55
C VAL A 159 0.07 12.90 10.25
N ASP A 160 -1.08 13.57 10.06
CA ASP A 160 -1.37 14.46 8.91
C ASP A 160 -1.32 13.76 7.54
N ILE A 161 -1.78 12.51 7.48
CA ILE A 161 -1.86 11.73 6.24
C ILE A 161 -3.31 11.57 5.80
N LYS A 162 -3.55 11.85 4.53
CA LYS A 162 -4.81 11.53 3.84
C LYS A 162 -4.75 10.11 3.30
N PHE A 163 -5.50 9.22 3.90
CA PHE A 163 -5.56 7.83 3.52
C PHE A 163 -6.64 7.58 2.46
N ARG A 164 -6.29 6.84 1.40
CA ARG A 164 -7.14 6.57 0.24
C ARG A 164 -7.06 5.09 -0.17
N PRO A 165 -7.83 4.20 0.46
CA PRO A 165 -7.87 2.81 0.03
C PRO A 165 -8.58 2.66 -1.33
N LEU A 166 -8.23 1.62 -2.09
CA LEU A 166 -9.00 1.23 -3.27
C LEU A 166 -10.32 0.56 -2.87
N VAL A 167 -10.29 -0.24 -1.81
CA VAL A 167 -11.47 -0.93 -1.28
C VAL A 167 -11.35 -1.14 0.23
N LYS A 168 -12.48 -1.15 0.93
CA LYS A 168 -12.56 -1.51 2.36
C LYS A 168 -12.93 -2.97 2.52
N ALA A 169 -12.46 -3.61 3.61
CA ALA A 169 -12.79 -5.00 3.91
C ALA A 169 -14.31 -5.21 4.01
N SER A 170 -15.04 -4.28 4.64
CA SER A 170 -16.50 -4.32 4.73
C SER A 170 -17.23 -4.29 3.38
N GLU A 171 -16.59 -3.73 2.33
CA GLU A 171 -17.15 -3.71 0.97
C GLU A 171 -16.92 -5.03 0.24
N LEU A 172 -15.81 -5.73 0.56
CA LEU A 172 -15.47 -7.03 -0.03
C LEU A 172 -16.39 -8.16 0.46
N VAL A 173 -16.83 -8.10 1.73
CA VAL A 173 -17.63 -9.16 2.36
C VAL A 173 -19.14 -8.93 2.27
N LYS A 174 -19.60 -7.80 1.75
CA LYS A 174 -21.02 -7.59 1.42
C LYS A 174 -21.40 -8.45 0.22
N ARG A 175 -22.14 -9.52 0.49
CA ARG A 175 -22.80 -10.37 -0.51
C ARG A 175 -24.11 -9.77 -0.95
#